data_1a05772950951bee96c58ce3a58482f2
#
_entry.id   1a05772950951bee96c58ce3a58482f2
#
_cell.length_a   1.000
_cell.length_b   1.000
_cell.length_c   1.000
_cell.angle_alpha   90.00
_cell.angle_beta   90.00
_cell.angle_gamma   90.00
#
_symmetry.space_group_name_H-M   'P 1'
#
loop_
_entity.id
_entity.type
_entity.pdbx_description
1 polymer ?
#
loop_
_entity_poly.entity_id
_entity_poly.type
_entity_poly.pdbx_seq_one_letter_code
_entity_poly.pdbx_strand_id
1 'polypeptide(L)'
;MIKGISYLSFENGLSNNESIESALSQTKKNGFDALELSVSSEGVINTKTSKAECEIIRKKIEDSGVFVDSIATGMSWGVSPTSNDKSIREKSISLHQDALKVANYLDCKALLFVPGVVKSPISPEIVRYDRALDRLREAINQMLPIAEDLNVDLCMENVWNSFFYSPIELRDFVDSFDSGI
;
A
#
# COMPACT_ATOMS: atom_id res chain seq x y z
N MET A 1 5.64 -8.02 22.76
CA MET A 1 5.77 -8.08 21.28
C MET A 1 4.37 -7.93 20.71
N ILE A 2 4.14 -7.00 19.78
CA ILE A 2 2.86 -6.85 19.07
C ILE A 2 2.84 -7.85 17.91
N LYS A 3 1.77 -8.65 17.80
CA LYS A 3 1.56 -9.60 16.69
C LYS A 3 0.51 -8.99 15.76
N GLY A 4 0.90 -8.69 14.53
CA GLY A 4 0.00 -8.15 13.49
C GLY A 4 -0.43 -9.22 12.49
N ILE A 5 -1.57 -8.97 11.85
CA ILE A 5 -2.05 -9.71 10.69
C ILE A 5 -2.45 -8.71 9.60
N SER A 6 -2.20 -9.05 8.34
CA SER A 6 -2.68 -8.23 7.23
C SER A 6 -4.14 -8.56 6.89
N TYR A 7 -4.93 -7.55 6.58
CA TYR A 7 -6.29 -7.66 6.06
C TYR A 7 -6.37 -8.61 4.85
N LEU A 8 -5.32 -8.65 4.02
CA LEU A 8 -5.24 -9.52 2.86
C LEU A 8 -5.23 -11.02 3.21
N SER A 9 -5.02 -11.38 4.48
CA SER A 9 -5.03 -12.77 4.98
C SER A 9 -6.43 -13.31 5.24
N PHE A 10 -7.47 -12.49 5.23
CA PHE A 10 -8.86 -12.92 5.43
C PHE A 10 -9.48 -13.42 4.12
N GLU A 11 -10.57 -14.19 4.21
CA GLU A 11 -11.21 -14.87 3.07
C GLU A 11 -11.54 -13.91 1.91
N ASN A 12 -12.11 -12.74 2.22
CA ASN A 12 -12.45 -11.72 1.23
C ASN A 12 -11.45 -10.56 1.18
N GLY A 13 -10.28 -10.72 1.81
CA GLY A 13 -9.26 -9.67 1.94
C GLY A 13 -8.64 -9.28 0.61
N LEU A 14 -8.24 -10.27 -0.20
CA LEU A 14 -7.61 -10.03 -1.51
C LEU A 14 -8.53 -9.30 -2.50
N SER A 15 -9.85 -9.47 -2.38
CA SER A 15 -10.84 -8.74 -3.18
C SER A 15 -11.24 -7.40 -2.55
N ASN A 16 -10.67 -7.06 -1.38
CA ASN A 16 -10.99 -5.88 -0.57
C ASN A 16 -12.49 -5.78 -0.19
N ASN A 17 -13.13 -6.95 0.04
CA ASN A 17 -14.57 -7.06 0.35
C ASN A 17 -14.85 -7.63 1.75
N GLU A 18 -13.82 -7.89 2.58
CA GLU A 18 -14.02 -8.25 3.97
C GLU A 18 -14.50 -7.03 4.76
N SER A 19 -15.58 -7.16 5.56
CA SER A 19 -16.04 -6.00 6.36
C SER A 19 -15.03 -5.66 7.45
N ILE A 20 -14.92 -4.38 7.79
CA ILE A 20 -13.98 -3.91 8.82
C ILE A 20 -14.30 -4.57 10.16
N GLU A 21 -15.58 -4.68 10.52
CA GLU A 21 -16.01 -5.33 11.75
C GLU A 21 -15.60 -6.81 11.80
N SER A 22 -15.77 -7.52 10.69
CA SER A 22 -15.35 -8.93 10.59
C SER A 22 -13.84 -9.06 10.70
N ALA A 23 -13.08 -8.24 9.98
CA ALA A 23 -11.62 -8.23 10.02
C ALA A 23 -11.09 -7.97 11.44
N LEU A 24 -11.62 -6.95 12.14
CA LEU A 24 -11.27 -6.64 13.53
C LEU A 24 -11.62 -7.78 14.50
N SER A 25 -12.82 -8.37 14.35
CA SER A 25 -13.26 -9.50 15.16
C SER A 25 -12.37 -10.73 14.97
N GLN A 26 -12.05 -11.06 13.71
CA GLN A 26 -11.18 -12.19 13.37
C GLN A 26 -9.74 -11.97 13.86
N THR A 27 -9.22 -10.74 13.77
CA THR A 27 -7.91 -10.37 14.31
C THR A 27 -7.80 -10.77 15.78
N LYS A 28 -8.75 -10.35 16.60
CA LYS A 28 -8.79 -10.69 18.05
C LYS A 28 -9.00 -12.18 18.29
N LYS A 29 -9.97 -12.79 17.60
CA LYS A 29 -10.29 -14.21 17.74
C LYS A 29 -9.09 -15.11 17.48
N ASN A 30 -8.23 -14.71 16.51
CA ASN A 30 -7.02 -15.45 16.16
C ASN A 30 -5.79 -15.08 17.01
N GLY A 31 -5.95 -14.24 18.03
CA GLY A 31 -4.91 -13.88 18.98
C GLY A 31 -3.87 -12.90 18.43
N PHE A 32 -4.23 -12.07 17.46
CA PHE A 32 -3.43 -10.94 16.99
C PHE A 32 -3.78 -9.65 17.74
N ASP A 33 -2.77 -8.81 17.93
CA ASP A 33 -2.87 -7.53 18.62
C ASP A 33 -3.16 -6.38 17.64
N ALA A 34 -2.71 -6.52 16.39
CA ALA A 34 -2.76 -5.49 15.37
C ALA A 34 -3.30 -6.01 14.03
N LEU A 35 -3.91 -5.08 13.27
CA LEU A 35 -4.38 -5.30 11.91
C LEU A 35 -3.76 -4.24 10.98
N GLU A 36 -3.10 -4.68 9.92
CA GLU A 36 -2.78 -3.85 8.77
C GLU A 36 -4.01 -3.81 7.86
N LEU A 37 -4.52 -2.61 7.56
CA LEU A 37 -5.65 -2.43 6.65
C LEU A 37 -5.23 -2.62 5.17
N SER A 38 -6.20 -2.60 4.27
CA SER A 38 -5.95 -2.61 2.83
C SER A 38 -6.75 -1.51 2.13
N VAL A 39 -6.10 -0.82 1.17
CA VAL A 39 -6.74 0.13 0.26
C VAL A 39 -6.56 -0.31 -1.18
N SER A 40 -7.61 -0.21 -1.99
CA SER A 40 -7.61 -0.59 -3.40
C SER A 40 -8.33 0.47 -4.24
N SER A 41 -8.43 0.27 -5.55
CA SER A 41 -9.25 1.15 -6.41
C SER A 41 -10.76 1.00 -6.16
N GLU A 42 -11.18 -0.15 -5.59
CA GLU A 42 -12.56 -0.49 -5.28
C GLU A 42 -12.64 -1.29 -3.96
N GLY A 43 -13.84 -1.52 -3.45
CA GLY A 43 -14.09 -2.31 -2.24
C GLY A 43 -14.32 -1.47 -0.99
N VAL A 44 -14.15 -2.09 0.19
CA VAL A 44 -14.55 -1.53 1.50
C VAL A 44 -13.78 -0.26 1.85
N ILE A 45 -12.45 -0.27 1.69
CA ILE A 45 -11.64 0.93 1.75
C ILE A 45 -11.01 1.12 0.37
N ASN A 46 -11.33 2.21 -0.29
CA ASN A 46 -10.83 2.49 -1.62
C ASN A 46 -10.30 3.93 -1.73
N THR A 47 -9.64 4.23 -2.83
CA THR A 47 -8.98 5.54 -3.06
C THR A 47 -9.94 6.73 -3.06
N LYS A 48 -11.26 6.51 -3.05
CA LYS A 48 -12.31 7.55 -2.99
C LYS A 48 -12.99 7.59 -1.62
N THR A 49 -12.60 6.73 -0.67
CA THR A 49 -13.16 6.73 0.68
C THR A 49 -12.94 8.10 1.31
N SER A 50 -14.03 8.75 1.65
CA SER A 50 -14.03 10.11 2.17
C SER A 50 -13.50 10.16 3.61
N LYS A 51 -13.09 11.36 4.05
CA LYS A 51 -12.66 11.58 5.43
C LYS A 51 -13.76 11.19 6.45
N ALA A 52 -15.02 11.49 6.15
CA ALA A 52 -16.14 11.14 7.03
C ALA A 52 -16.35 9.62 7.15
N GLU A 53 -16.17 8.86 6.05
CA GLU A 53 -16.21 7.41 6.09
C GLU A 53 -15.00 6.84 6.86
N CYS A 54 -13.82 7.42 6.68
CA CYS A 54 -12.64 7.06 7.46
C CYS A 54 -12.83 7.32 8.97
N GLU A 55 -13.48 8.40 9.35
CA GLU A 55 -13.84 8.68 10.77
C GLU A 55 -14.74 7.59 11.37
N ILE A 56 -15.71 7.09 10.60
CA ILE A 56 -16.56 5.97 11.01
C ILE A 56 -15.72 4.69 11.19
N ILE A 57 -14.80 4.43 10.26
CA ILE A 57 -13.91 3.26 10.33
C ILE A 57 -12.98 3.37 11.55
N ARG A 58 -12.38 4.54 11.81
CA ARG A 58 -11.53 4.78 12.98
C ARG A 58 -12.28 4.49 14.29
N LYS A 59 -13.52 4.93 14.39
CA LYS A 59 -14.33 4.65 15.58
C LYS A 59 -14.53 3.14 15.79
N LYS A 60 -14.79 2.37 14.71
CA LYS A 60 -14.88 0.90 14.81
C LYS A 60 -13.57 0.27 15.28
N ILE A 61 -12.43 0.79 14.81
CA ILE A 61 -11.09 0.34 15.23
C ILE A 61 -10.91 0.62 16.72
N GLU A 62 -11.18 1.85 17.18
CA GLU A 62 -11.07 2.25 18.58
C GLU A 62 -11.97 1.38 19.49
N ASP A 63 -13.23 1.19 19.11
CA ASP A 63 -14.20 0.37 19.87
C ASP A 63 -13.77 -1.11 19.93
N SER A 64 -13.03 -1.59 18.93
CA SER A 64 -12.52 -2.97 18.89
C SER A 64 -11.35 -3.19 19.83
N GLY A 65 -10.54 -2.18 20.11
CA GLY A 65 -9.28 -2.29 20.84
C GLY A 65 -8.16 -3.01 20.04
N VAL A 66 -8.31 -3.18 18.73
CA VAL A 66 -7.24 -3.66 17.84
C VAL A 66 -6.36 -2.48 17.44
N PHE A 67 -5.03 -2.68 17.49
CA PHE A 67 -4.10 -1.65 17.05
C PHE A 67 -4.05 -1.61 15.51
N VAL A 68 -4.13 -0.43 14.93
CA VAL A 68 -4.00 -0.19 13.48
C VAL A 68 -3.14 1.04 13.28
N ASP A 69 -2.04 0.89 12.53
CA ASP A 69 -1.08 1.97 12.27
C ASP A 69 -0.55 1.95 10.81
N SER A 70 -0.90 0.91 10.06
CA SER A 70 -0.49 0.76 8.65
C SER A 70 -1.65 0.34 7.75
N ILE A 71 -1.52 0.68 6.48
CA ILE A 71 -2.40 0.27 5.41
C ILE A 71 -1.58 -0.17 4.21
N ALA A 72 -1.94 -1.29 3.58
CA ALA A 72 -1.25 -1.83 2.42
C ALA A 72 -2.05 -1.64 1.13
N THR A 73 -1.36 -1.62 -0.01
CA THR A 73 -2.01 -1.65 -1.32
C THR A 73 -1.34 -2.59 -2.31
N GLY A 74 -2.17 -3.39 -2.99
CA GLY A 74 -1.76 -4.24 -4.10
C GLY A 74 -2.02 -3.62 -5.48
N MET A 75 -2.38 -2.35 -5.59
CA MET A 75 -2.78 -1.74 -6.86
C MET A 75 -1.69 -1.79 -7.95
N SER A 76 -0.41 -1.79 -7.57
CA SER A 76 0.71 -1.89 -8.51
C SER A 76 0.74 -3.20 -9.30
N TRP A 77 0.08 -4.25 -8.86
CA TRP A 77 -0.01 -5.50 -9.61
C TRP A 77 -0.84 -5.35 -10.90
N GLY A 78 -1.89 -4.54 -10.87
CA GLY A 78 -2.75 -4.28 -12.03
C GLY A 78 -2.46 -2.96 -12.73
N VAL A 79 -2.03 -1.94 -11.97
CA VAL A 79 -1.73 -0.59 -12.47
C VAL A 79 -0.31 -0.22 -12.01
N SER A 80 0.70 -0.73 -12.73
CA SER A 80 2.09 -0.65 -12.32
C SER A 80 2.72 0.73 -12.58
N PRO A 81 3.44 1.32 -11.60
CA PRO A 81 4.22 2.53 -11.82
C PRO A 81 5.42 2.32 -12.76
N THR A 82 5.77 1.06 -13.05
CA THR A 82 6.86 0.72 -13.97
C THR A 82 6.40 0.34 -15.39
N SER A 83 5.09 0.31 -15.65
CA SER A 83 4.50 -0.10 -16.94
C SER A 83 5.15 0.58 -18.15
N ASN A 84 5.19 -0.12 -19.30
CA ASN A 84 5.62 0.46 -20.57
C ASN A 84 4.63 1.53 -21.07
N ASP A 85 3.35 1.43 -20.69
CA ASP A 85 2.35 2.43 -21.00
C ASP A 85 2.41 3.62 -20.02
N LYS A 86 2.64 4.82 -20.56
CA LYS A 86 2.72 6.06 -19.79
C LYS A 86 1.41 6.36 -19.04
N SER A 87 0.27 6.11 -19.67
CA SER A 87 -1.03 6.38 -19.06
C SER A 87 -1.30 5.50 -17.84
N ILE A 88 -0.82 4.24 -17.87
CA ILE A 88 -0.88 3.34 -16.71
C ILE A 88 0.02 3.84 -15.59
N ARG A 89 1.23 4.33 -15.88
CA ARG A 89 2.12 4.90 -14.85
C ARG A 89 1.52 6.13 -14.18
N GLU A 90 0.98 7.07 -14.97
CA GLU A 90 0.32 8.28 -14.45
C GLU A 90 -0.89 7.93 -13.58
N LYS A 91 -1.70 6.98 -14.02
CA LYS A 91 -2.83 6.45 -13.23
C LYS A 91 -2.35 5.80 -11.93
N SER A 92 -1.26 5.02 -11.98
CA SER A 92 -0.67 4.40 -10.80
C SER A 92 -0.28 5.45 -9.76
N ILE A 93 0.46 6.47 -10.16
CA ILE A 93 0.89 7.56 -9.29
C ILE A 93 -0.32 8.23 -8.63
N SER A 94 -1.34 8.60 -9.42
CA SER A 94 -2.56 9.22 -8.90
C SER A 94 -3.27 8.34 -7.86
N LEU A 95 -3.41 7.03 -8.12
CA LEU A 95 -4.04 6.10 -7.20
C LEU A 95 -3.27 5.96 -5.87
N HIS A 96 -1.93 5.95 -5.92
CA HIS A 96 -1.11 5.89 -4.70
C HIS A 96 -1.15 7.20 -3.92
N GLN A 97 -1.19 8.35 -4.60
CA GLN A 97 -1.40 9.65 -3.95
C GLN A 97 -2.76 9.73 -3.25
N ASP A 98 -3.81 9.17 -3.84
CA ASP A 98 -5.12 9.09 -3.18
C ASP A 98 -5.11 8.07 -2.03
N ALA A 99 -4.37 6.95 -2.15
CA ALA A 99 -4.19 6.01 -1.05
C ALA A 99 -3.45 6.64 0.15
N LEU A 100 -2.46 7.50 -0.07
CA LEU A 100 -1.79 8.28 0.98
C LEU A 100 -2.77 9.19 1.74
N LYS A 101 -3.69 9.84 1.02
CA LYS A 101 -4.76 10.65 1.66
C LYS A 101 -5.67 9.80 2.53
N VAL A 102 -6.07 8.62 2.03
CA VAL A 102 -6.90 7.67 2.80
C VAL A 102 -6.15 7.16 4.03
N ALA A 103 -4.86 6.83 3.92
CA ALA A 103 -4.01 6.45 5.05
C ALA A 103 -4.01 7.55 6.13
N ASN A 104 -3.79 8.81 5.74
CA ASN A 104 -3.84 9.95 6.65
C ASN A 104 -5.23 10.12 7.29
N TYR A 105 -6.34 9.98 6.53
CA TYR A 105 -7.70 10.07 7.08
C TYR A 105 -8.01 8.95 8.09
N LEU A 106 -7.38 7.79 7.93
CA LEU A 106 -7.48 6.66 8.86
C LEU A 106 -6.53 6.76 10.05
N ASP A 107 -5.68 7.80 10.09
CA ASP A 107 -4.59 7.99 11.07
C ASP A 107 -3.53 6.88 11.02
N CYS A 108 -3.38 6.20 9.87
CA CYS A 108 -2.29 5.28 9.61
C CYS A 108 -1.00 6.05 9.34
N LYS A 109 0.11 5.58 9.90
CA LYS A 109 1.43 6.23 9.77
C LYS A 109 2.22 5.70 8.57
N ALA A 110 1.82 4.56 8.01
CA ALA A 110 2.53 3.92 6.91
C ALA A 110 1.57 3.42 5.82
N LEU A 111 1.94 3.66 4.56
CA LEU A 111 1.35 3.03 3.38
C LEU A 111 2.35 2.05 2.78
N LEU A 112 2.07 0.75 2.89
CA LEU A 112 2.83 -0.30 2.22
C LEU A 112 2.39 -0.42 0.76
N PHE A 113 3.35 -0.41 -0.17
CA PHE A 113 3.05 -0.56 -1.59
C PHE A 113 4.09 -1.44 -2.31
N VAL A 114 3.65 -2.10 -3.37
CA VAL A 114 4.54 -2.86 -4.27
C VAL A 114 5.18 -1.90 -5.27
N PRO A 115 6.52 -1.92 -5.45
CA PRO A 115 7.26 -0.93 -6.23
C PRO A 115 7.05 -1.00 -7.75
N GLY A 116 6.11 -1.80 -8.21
CA GLY A 116 5.83 -2.07 -9.61
C GLY A 116 6.29 -3.46 -10.03
N VAL A 117 6.28 -3.72 -11.33
CA VAL A 117 6.52 -5.06 -11.87
C VAL A 117 7.56 -4.99 -12.98
N VAL A 118 8.59 -5.84 -12.90
CA VAL A 118 9.52 -6.15 -14.00
C VAL A 118 8.96 -7.34 -14.78
N LYS A 119 8.56 -8.40 -14.07
CA LYS A 119 7.89 -9.57 -14.60
C LYS A 119 7.11 -10.26 -13.48
N SER A 120 5.90 -10.69 -13.75
CA SER A 120 5.11 -11.49 -12.81
C SER A 120 4.20 -12.49 -13.53
N PRO A 121 3.74 -13.54 -12.85
CA PRO A 121 2.80 -14.50 -13.45
C PRO A 121 1.38 -13.94 -13.66
N ILE A 122 1.05 -12.81 -13.04
CA ILE A 122 -0.28 -12.18 -13.13
C ILE A 122 -0.34 -10.99 -14.11
N SER A 123 0.78 -10.63 -14.73
CA SER A 123 0.85 -9.61 -15.77
C SER A 123 1.59 -10.15 -16.99
N PRO A 124 1.07 -9.98 -18.22
CA PRO A 124 1.78 -10.34 -19.44
C PRO A 124 2.91 -9.36 -19.76
N GLU A 125 2.96 -8.21 -19.10
CA GLU A 125 3.92 -7.17 -19.36
C GLU A 125 5.30 -7.56 -18.82
N ILE A 126 6.34 -7.34 -19.65
CA ILE A 126 7.73 -7.44 -19.25
C ILE A 126 8.37 -6.07 -19.44
N VAL A 127 8.96 -5.55 -18.37
CA VAL A 127 9.65 -4.27 -18.36
C VAL A 127 11.15 -4.50 -18.22
N ARG A 128 11.96 -3.80 -18.98
CA ARG A 128 13.41 -3.84 -18.77
C ARG A 128 13.73 -3.30 -17.38
N TYR A 129 14.65 -3.99 -16.67
CA TYR A 129 14.98 -3.69 -15.29
C TYR A 129 15.45 -2.25 -15.07
N ASP A 130 16.37 -1.78 -15.91
CA ASP A 130 16.87 -0.40 -15.88
C ASP A 130 15.74 0.62 -16.06
N ARG A 131 14.80 0.35 -16.97
CA ARG A 131 13.63 1.20 -17.18
C ARG A 131 12.65 1.16 -16.02
N ALA A 132 12.51 0.00 -15.36
CA ALA A 132 11.69 -0.12 -14.17
C ALA A 132 12.25 0.74 -13.03
N LEU A 133 13.58 0.71 -12.82
CA LEU A 133 14.25 1.56 -11.83
C LEU A 133 14.03 3.06 -12.09
N ASP A 134 14.26 3.51 -13.33
CA ASP A 134 14.07 4.91 -13.72
C ASP A 134 12.63 5.36 -13.45
N ARG A 135 11.65 4.57 -13.90
CA ARG A 135 10.22 4.88 -13.76
C ARG A 135 9.74 4.85 -12.33
N LEU A 136 10.22 3.90 -11.53
CA LEU A 136 9.90 3.85 -10.11
C LEU A 136 10.45 5.09 -9.39
N ARG A 137 11.67 5.52 -9.70
CA ARG A 137 12.25 6.74 -9.14
C ARG A 137 11.40 7.97 -9.50
N GLU A 138 10.98 8.09 -10.75
CA GLU A 138 10.07 9.15 -11.19
C GLU A 138 8.73 9.12 -10.42
N ALA A 139 8.18 7.93 -10.21
CA ALA A 139 6.92 7.75 -9.48
C ALA A 139 7.06 8.14 -8.00
N ILE A 140 8.13 7.67 -7.32
CA ILE A 140 8.37 8.00 -5.91
C ILE A 140 8.58 9.51 -5.75
N ASN A 141 9.37 10.15 -6.61
CA ASN A 141 9.58 11.60 -6.56
C ASN A 141 8.28 12.42 -6.70
N GLN A 142 7.23 11.86 -7.31
CA GLN A 142 5.92 12.49 -7.40
C GLN A 142 4.99 12.15 -6.22
N MET A 143 5.20 11.03 -5.55
CA MET A 143 4.42 10.62 -4.38
C MET A 143 4.99 11.17 -3.07
N LEU A 144 6.30 11.25 -2.96
CA LEU A 144 7.03 11.59 -1.75
C LEU A 144 6.62 12.94 -1.15
N PRO A 145 6.51 14.05 -1.91
CA PRO A 145 6.06 15.33 -1.34
C PRO A 145 4.68 15.25 -0.69
N ILE A 146 3.79 14.42 -1.23
CA ILE A 146 2.45 14.22 -0.68
C ILE A 146 2.52 13.37 0.59
N ALA A 147 3.36 12.34 0.61
CA ALA A 147 3.60 11.52 1.79
C ALA A 147 4.15 12.36 2.95
N GLU A 148 5.12 13.24 2.67
CA GLU A 148 5.71 14.19 3.63
C GLU A 148 4.66 15.17 4.16
N ASP A 149 3.88 15.81 3.30
CA ASP A 149 2.81 16.75 3.69
C ASP A 149 1.75 16.09 4.58
N LEU A 150 1.47 14.81 4.34
CA LEU A 150 0.50 14.02 5.09
C LEU A 150 1.10 13.33 6.32
N ASN A 151 2.42 13.34 6.49
CA ASN A 151 3.17 12.60 7.50
C ASN A 151 2.80 11.10 7.51
N VAL A 152 2.85 10.48 6.33
CA VAL A 152 2.61 9.05 6.10
C VAL A 152 3.83 8.44 5.43
N ASP A 153 4.46 7.49 6.08
CA ASP A 153 5.62 6.77 5.55
C ASP A 153 5.25 6.00 4.28
N LEU A 154 6.01 6.20 3.20
CA LEU A 154 5.84 5.48 1.94
C LEU A 154 6.72 4.21 1.96
N CYS A 155 6.16 3.10 2.41
CA CYS A 155 6.88 1.85 2.65
C CYS A 155 6.87 0.95 1.42
N MET A 156 8.06 0.63 0.92
CA MET A 156 8.23 -0.21 -0.27
C MET A 156 8.44 -1.68 0.10
N GLU A 157 7.61 -2.57 -0.46
CA GLU A 157 7.68 -4.00 -0.20
C GLU A 157 8.44 -4.76 -1.29
N ASN A 158 9.43 -5.57 -0.90
CA ASN A 158 10.05 -6.53 -1.81
C ASN A 158 9.18 -7.78 -1.95
N VAL A 159 8.74 -8.07 -3.17
CA VAL A 159 7.85 -9.18 -3.50
C VAL A 159 8.34 -9.96 -4.74
N TRP A 160 7.60 -11.00 -5.16
CA TRP A 160 7.91 -11.86 -6.30
C TRP A 160 7.59 -11.24 -7.70
N ASN A 161 7.93 -9.97 -7.89
CA ASN A 161 7.71 -9.16 -9.10
C ASN A 161 8.92 -9.06 -10.03
N SER A 162 9.97 -9.86 -9.78
CA SER A 162 11.26 -9.83 -10.49
C SER A 162 11.97 -8.48 -10.39
N PHE A 163 11.76 -7.76 -9.30
CA PHE A 163 12.35 -6.46 -9.03
C PHE A 163 13.01 -6.49 -7.65
N PHE A 164 14.19 -5.88 -7.50
CA PHE A 164 15.00 -5.92 -6.28
C PHE A 164 15.33 -7.35 -5.80
N TYR A 165 16.32 -7.98 -6.45
CA TYR A 165 16.74 -9.34 -6.09
C TYR A 165 17.60 -9.43 -4.84
N SER A 166 18.09 -8.31 -4.32
CA SER A 166 18.94 -8.22 -3.15
C SER A 166 18.38 -7.23 -2.13
N PRO A 167 18.40 -7.57 -0.83
CA PRO A 167 18.06 -6.61 0.23
C PRO A 167 18.95 -5.36 0.21
N ILE A 168 20.21 -5.52 -0.20
CA ILE A 168 21.17 -4.41 -0.33
C ILE A 168 20.73 -3.47 -1.45
N GLU A 169 20.32 -4.01 -2.59
CA GLU A 169 19.84 -3.21 -3.72
C GLU A 169 18.58 -2.41 -3.35
N LEU A 170 17.62 -3.04 -2.66
CA LEU A 170 16.42 -2.36 -2.17
C LEU A 170 16.78 -1.24 -1.19
N ARG A 171 17.64 -1.53 -0.19
CA ARG A 171 18.12 -0.54 0.75
C ARG A 171 18.78 0.64 0.04
N ASP A 172 19.76 0.38 -0.83
CA ASP A 172 20.52 1.42 -1.53
C ASP A 172 19.60 2.28 -2.43
N PHE A 173 18.52 1.67 -2.98
CA PHE A 173 17.51 2.40 -3.73
C PHE A 173 16.68 3.31 -2.81
N VAL A 174 16.21 2.80 -1.67
CA VAL A 174 15.45 3.59 -0.67
C VAL A 174 16.33 4.71 -0.11
N ASP A 175 17.55 4.41 0.31
CA ASP A 175 18.50 5.38 0.87
C ASP A 175 18.92 6.48 -0.12
N SER A 176 18.63 6.27 -1.43
CA SER A 176 18.92 7.28 -2.46
C SER A 176 17.92 8.44 -2.52
N PHE A 177 16.84 8.38 -1.75
CA PHE A 177 15.89 9.48 -1.58
C PHE A 177 16.26 10.27 -0.32
N ASP A 178 16.32 11.60 -0.45
CA ASP A 178 16.60 12.51 0.69
C ASP A 178 15.26 12.81 1.41
N SER A 179 14.73 11.81 2.09
CA SER A 179 13.49 11.93 2.85
C SER A 179 13.55 11.06 4.10
N GLY A 180 12.89 11.49 5.16
CA GLY A 180 12.68 10.73 6.39
C GLY A 180 11.38 9.91 6.41
N ILE A 181 10.68 9.87 5.28
CA ILE A 181 9.34 9.23 5.13
C ILE A 181 9.44 8.05 4.18
#